data_9dfe6ba69402019c4bd15cd698cb7cc6
#
_entry.id   9dfe6ba69402019c4bd15cd698cb7cc6
#
_cell.length_a   1.000
_cell.length_b   1.000
_cell.length_c   1.000
_cell.angle_alpha   90.00
_cell.angle_beta   90.00
_cell.angle_gamma   90.00
#
_symmetry.space_group_name_H-M   'P 1'
#
loop_
_entity.id
_entity.type
_entity.pdbx_description
1 polymer ?
#
loop_
_entity_poly.entity_id
_entity_poly.type
_entity_poly.pdbx_seq_one_letter_code
_entity_poly.pdbx_strand_id
1 'polypeptide(L)'
;MSYDADNNESNVYLHGNHIATAGPNFLHIFDGGWQSVTTKSRLNALINEFCDAFTCGVYQKDFTWYVTDRGTTHQFDSTQGYLFQ
;
A
#
# COMPACT_ATOMS: atom_id res chain seq x y z
N MET A 1 -2.07 6.27 -12.64
CA MET A 1 -2.82 6.73 -11.45
C MET A 1 -4.09 7.44 -11.89
N SER A 2 -5.19 7.13 -11.23
CA SER A 2 -6.51 7.70 -11.52
C SER A 2 -6.93 8.54 -10.32
N TYR A 3 -7.45 9.75 -10.56
CA TYR A 3 -7.86 10.66 -9.49
C TYR A 3 -9.36 10.87 -9.52
N ASP A 4 -10.00 10.67 -8.38
CA ASP A 4 -11.45 10.93 -8.22
C ASP A 4 -11.61 12.30 -7.55
N ALA A 5 -11.97 13.30 -8.32
CA ALA A 5 -12.11 14.66 -7.83
C ALA A 5 -13.27 14.83 -6.86
N ASP A 6 -14.34 14.03 -7.00
CA ASP A 6 -15.53 14.13 -6.13
C ASP A 6 -15.23 13.65 -4.72
N ASN A 7 -14.42 12.58 -4.59
CA ASN A 7 -14.06 12.00 -3.29
C ASN A 7 -12.69 12.41 -2.82
N ASN A 8 -11.95 13.17 -3.63
CA ASN A 8 -10.58 13.58 -3.34
C ASN A 8 -9.66 12.38 -3.10
N GLU A 9 -9.87 11.31 -3.87
CA GLU A 9 -9.13 10.07 -3.77
C GLU A 9 -8.39 9.77 -5.06
N SER A 10 -7.22 9.14 -4.94
CA SER A 10 -6.43 8.68 -6.08
C SER A 10 -6.31 7.16 -6.04
N ASN A 11 -6.66 6.52 -7.15
CA ASN A 11 -6.49 5.07 -7.30
C ASN A 11 -5.20 4.80 -8.06
N VAL A 12 -4.39 3.87 -7.55
CA VAL A 12 -3.10 3.53 -8.14
C VAL A 12 -3.17 2.12 -8.71
N TYR A 13 -2.73 1.97 -9.96
CA TYR A 13 -2.74 0.69 -10.66
C TYR A 13 -1.33 0.32 -11.11
N LEU A 14 -1.05 -0.97 -11.13
CA LEU A 14 0.19 -1.52 -11.66
C LEU A 14 -0.19 -2.66 -12.60
N HIS A 15 0.16 -2.53 -13.90
CA HIS A 15 -0.19 -3.50 -14.94
C HIS A 15 -1.69 -3.81 -14.96
N GLY A 16 -2.54 -2.78 -14.74
CA GLY A 16 -3.99 -2.92 -14.75
C GLY A 16 -4.57 -3.42 -13.44
N ASN A 17 -3.75 -3.73 -12.43
CA ASN A 17 -4.21 -4.20 -11.12
C ASN A 17 -4.23 -3.05 -10.12
N HIS A 18 -5.34 -2.90 -9.39
CA HIS A 18 -5.47 -1.89 -8.37
C HIS A 18 -4.61 -2.26 -7.16
N ILE A 19 -3.64 -1.41 -6.82
CA ILE A 19 -2.72 -1.67 -5.71
C ILE A 19 -2.86 -0.69 -4.55
N ALA A 20 -3.52 0.46 -4.76
CA ALA A 20 -3.70 1.41 -3.66
C ALA A 20 -4.81 2.40 -3.96
N THR A 21 -5.39 2.95 -2.90
CA THR A 21 -6.28 4.11 -2.93
C THR A 21 -5.77 5.10 -1.90
N ALA A 22 -5.39 6.29 -2.34
CA ALA A 22 -4.89 7.35 -1.47
C ALA A 22 -5.95 8.43 -1.30
N GLY A 23 -6.31 8.73 -0.07
CA GLY A 23 -7.23 9.81 0.27
C GLY A 23 -6.53 10.91 1.05
N PRO A 24 -7.27 11.96 1.48
CA PRO A 24 -6.65 13.07 2.20
C PRO A 24 -6.11 12.68 3.58
N ASN A 25 -6.69 11.65 4.21
CA ASN A 25 -6.31 11.23 5.56
C ASN A 25 -6.01 9.75 5.67
N PHE A 26 -5.91 9.03 4.54
CA PHE A 26 -5.68 7.59 4.58
C PHE A 26 -4.93 7.12 3.33
N LEU A 27 -4.33 5.94 3.46
CA LEU A 27 -3.75 5.20 2.33
C LEU A 27 -4.14 3.73 2.50
N HIS A 28 -4.91 3.19 1.56
CA HIS A 28 -5.31 1.78 1.57
C HIS A 28 -4.52 1.04 0.50
N ILE A 29 -3.75 0.03 0.89
CA ILE A 29 -2.87 -0.69 -0.02
C ILE A 29 -3.33 -2.13 -0.23
N PHE A 30 -3.07 -2.63 -1.43
CA PHE A 30 -3.40 -4.00 -1.85
C PHE A 30 -2.22 -4.58 -2.63
N ASP A 31 -2.20 -5.89 -2.85
CA ASP A 31 -1.18 -6.51 -3.68
C ASP A 31 -1.59 -6.65 -5.14
N GLY A 32 -2.83 -6.30 -5.47
CA GLY A 32 -3.36 -6.43 -6.82
C GLY A 32 -3.55 -7.88 -7.26
N GLY A 33 -3.53 -8.81 -6.33
CA GLY A 33 -3.57 -10.24 -6.63
C GLY A 33 -2.21 -10.83 -7.02
N TRP A 34 -1.15 -10.03 -6.97
CA TRP A 34 0.18 -10.44 -7.41
C TRP A 34 1.25 -9.86 -6.50
N GLN A 35 1.83 -10.72 -5.66
CA GLN A 35 2.88 -10.29 -4.73
C GLN A 35 4.24 -10.40 -5.40
N SER A 36 4.73 -9.28 -5.95
CA SER A 36 6.02 -9.21 -6.63
C SER A 36 6.90 -8.11 -6.03
N VAL A 37 8.20 -8.15 -6.37
CA VAL A 37 9.14 -7.12 -5.95
C VAL A 37 8.71 -5.75 -6.48
N THR A 38 8.21 -5.70 -7.72
CA THR A 38 7.74 -4.45 -8.32
C THR A 38 6.55 -3.88 -7.58
N THR A 39 5.56 -4.71 -7.24
CA THR A 39 4.39 -4.28 -6.46
C THR A 39 4.82 -3.74 -5.10
N LYS A 40 5.71 -4.47 -4.41
CA LYS A 40 6.21 -4.07 -3.09
C LYS A 40 6.96 -2.73 -3.17
N SER A 41 7.78 -2.55 -4.20
CA SER A 41 8.52 -1.31 -4.40
C SER A 41 7.58 -0.12 -4.63
N ARG A 42 6.53 -0.30 -5.43
CA ARG A 42 5.53 0.74 -5.68
C ARG A 42 4.76 1.09 -4.41
N LEU A 43 4.37 0.08 -3.64
CA LEU A 43 3.66 0.32 -2.37
C LEU A 43 4.53 1.09 -1.39
N ASN A 44 5.81 0.75 -1.29
CA ASN A 44 6.73 1.47 -0.40
C ASN A 44 6.91 2.92 -0.84
N ALA A 45 6.94 3.20 -2.14
CA ALA A 45 7.02 4.58 -2.63
C ALA A 45 5.78 5.39 -2.21
N LEU A 46 4.59 4.78 -2.30
CA LEU A 46 3.35 5.44 -1.88
C LEU A 46 3.31 5.65 -0.37
N ILE A 47 3.76 4.66 0.39
CA ILE A 47 3.79 4.74 1.85
C ILE A 47 4.75 5.84 2.29
N ASN A 48 5.89 5.99 1.61
CA ASN A 48 6.85 7.05 1.92
C ASN A 48 6.30 8.44 1.72
N GLU A 49 5.35 8.61 0.81
CA GLU A 49 4.69 9.89 0.59
C GLU A 49 3.61 10.17 1.63
N PHE A 50 3.01 9.13 2.19
CA PHE A 50 1.92 9.26 3.16
C PHE A 50 2.44 9.28 4.59
N CYS A 51 3.48 8.50 4.89
CA CYS A 51 3.98 8.25 6.23
C CYS A 51 5.51 8.26 6.23
N ASP A 52 6.10 8.24 7.41
CA ASP A 52 7.55 8.20 7.57
C ASP A 52 8.10 6.85 7.08
N ALA A 53 9.06 6.90 6.14
CA ALA A 53 9.69 5.70 5.59
C ALA A 53 10.41 4.84 6.63
N PHE A 54 10.84 5.45 7.75
CA PHE A 54 11.53 4.71 8.81
C PHE A 54 10.58 3.94 9.70
N THR A 55 9.29 4.29 9.73
CA THR A 55 8.31 3.67 10.61
C THR A 55 7.21 2.94 9.87
N CYS A 56 7.09 3.14 8.55
CA CYS A 56 6.04 2.55 7.74
C CYS A 56 6.65 1.89 6.50
N GLY A 57 6.09 0.76 6.09
CA GLY A 57 6.54 0.09 4.88
C GLY A 57 5.96 -1.30 4.73
N VAL A 58 6.25 -1.92 3.59
CA VAL A 58 5.88 -3.30 3.30
C VAL A 58 7.16 -4.09 3.06
N TYR A 59 7.26 -5.28 3.65
CA TYR A 59 8.40 -6.16 3.45
C TYR A 59 7.96 -7.62 3.41
N GLN A 60 8.85 -8.47 2.95
CA GLN A 60 8.61 -9.90 2.85
C GLN A 60 9.59 -10.66 3.74
N LYS A 61 9.08 -11.62 4.49
CA LYS A 61 9.89 -12.51 5.32
C LYS A 61 9.28 -13.90 5.26
N ASP A 62 10.10 -14.91 4.97
CA ASP A 62 9.68 -16.31 4.88
C ASP A 62 8.47 -16.49 3.95
N PHE A 63 8.52 -15.81 2.79
CA PHE A 63 7.48 -15.84 1.75
C PHE A 63 6.15 -15.23 2.18
N THR A 64 6.12 -14.53 3.31
CA THR A 64 4.92 -13.84 3.80
C THR A 64 5.16 -12.33 3.79
N TRP A 65 4.18 -11.59 3.29
CA TRP A 65 4.24 -10.13 3.28
C TRP A 65 3.76 -9.58 4.63
N TYR A 66 4.48 -8.58 5.10
CA TYR A 66 4.15 -7.85 6.32
C TYR A 66 4.12 -6.36 6.04
N VAL A 67 3.31 -5.64 6.80
CA VAL A 67 3.25 -4.18 6.74
C VAL A 67 3.63 -3.63 8.11
N THR A 68 4.48 -2.61 8.12
CA THR A 68 4.84 -1.87 9.33
C THR A 68 4.11 -0.54 9.31
N ASP A 69 3.36 -0.26 10.38
CA ASP A 69 2.60 0.97 10.53
C ASP A 69 3.02 1.64 11.84
N ARG A 70 3.78 2.73 11.71
CA ARG A 70 4.28 3.54 12.84
C ARG A 70 4.96 2.68 13.91
N GLY A 71 5.80 1.74 13.44
CA GLY A 71 6.56 0.85 14.31
C GLY A 71 5.84 -0.43 14.71
N THR A 72 4.59 -0.61 14.33
CA THR A 72 3.82 -1.83 14.62
C THR A 72 3.75 -2.68 13.36
N THR A 73 4.11 -3.96 13.46
CA THR A 73 4.13 -4.88 12.34
C THR A 73 2.86 -5.73 12.31
N HIS A 74 2.24 -5.82 11.14
CA HIS A 74 1.06 -6.65 10.90
C HIS A 74 1.30 -7.54 9.70
N GLN A 75 0.66 -8.71 9.68
CA GLN A 75 0.68 -9.55 8.49
C GLN A 75 -0.22 -8.91 7.44
N PHE A 76 0.29 -8.82 6.20
CA PHE A 76 -0.47 -8.24 5.09
C PHE A 76 -1.53 -9.23 4.61
N ASP A 77 -2.78 -8.78 4.56
CA ASP A 77 -3.90 -9.58 4.05
C ASP A 77 -4.11 -9.26 2.58
N SER A 78 -3.85 -10.24 1.69
CA SER A 78 -3.97 -10.02 0.25
C SER A 78 -5.43 -9.84 -0.19
N THR A 79 -6.40 -10.29 0.62
CA THR A 79 -7.82 -10.15 0.30
C THR A 79 -8.35 -8.76 0.65
N GLN A 80 -7.98 -8.24 1.81
CA GLN A 80 -8.51 -6.98 2.32
C GLN A 80 -7.53 -5.82 2.20
N GLY A 81 -6.24 -6.11 2.01
CA GLY A 81 -5.21 -5.10 1.99
C GLY A 81 -4.92 -4.56 3.40
N TYR A 82 -4.31 -3.38 3.46
CA TYR A 82 -4.02 -2.72 4.72
C TYR A 82 -4.34 -1.24 4.62
N LEU A 83 -4.97 -0.70 5.65
CA LEU A 83 -5.38 0.69 5.71
C LEU A 83 -4.52 1.46 6.70
N PHE A 84 -3.77 2.45 6.19
CA PHE A 84 -3.08 3.45 7.00
C PHE A 84 -4.02 4.62 7.25
N GLN A 85 -4.13 5.05 8.49
CA GLN A 85 -4.98 6.19 8.86
C GLN A 85 -4.22 7.23 9.67
#